data_e5a12b4966b0d4445d2330466fb069f6
#
_entry.id   e5a12b4966b0d4445d2330466fb069f6
#
_cell.length_a   1.000
_cell.length_b   1.000
_cell.length_c   1.000
_cell.angle_alpha   90.00
_cell.angle_beta   90.00
_cell.angle_gamma   90.00
#
_symmetry.space_group_name_H-M   'P 1'
#
loop_
_entity.id
_entity.type
_entity.pdbx_description
1 polymer ?
#
loop_
_entity_poly.entity_id
_entity_poly.type
_entity_poly.pdbx_seq_one_letter_code
_entity_poly.pdbx_strand_id
1 'polypeptide(L)'
;MGGLAYRLLSLHLGISATDRDHVARIRRVERLLRERRGRIYDGSRDANILALDLEVKDVIADPSILLANNELELATEQIAEVAGLDEAEVMGALDRPGRRYARVCRNMQDEQSEAIRDLGLRGISLRDATKRYYPHNSFMCHVIGFLNGEGVGGSGVEQGMNGFLRGCPGLVESVVDGRRRELYDRRVQDIPAKTGADICLTLDQNVQYMAERALDEVMERHGAKGAWVIVERVRTGEIVAMASRPSYDLNDFGAASQEELLNRAIGFVYEPGSTMKALSIAAALNERIAERDTILNCEDGAWLHQGKVLRDYHPYGRLTVADIVKKSSNIGTAKLTVSLGAQKLSEYLTRFGIGSKTGIDLPGEEQGILHPVRRWSRISCSRIGIGQGVSVTALQMLNALCAIANDGVVMRPYIVSRVVSSDGVVLHEGRPKEVGRAISSQTASIMRQLLSRVTEAGGTGTRARVRNYSVAGKTGTAQKPIDGGYSSSAYVASFVGFVPADAPELGIIVVVDEPQPLHTGGVVAAPAFSTIASEALSYFDIPVPRIHDGTEIASTH
;
A
#
# COMPACT_ATOMS: atom_id res chain seq x y z
N MET A 1 -42.92 44.24 54.17
CA MET A 1 -41.71 44.56 53.34
C MET A 1 -40.41 44.10 53.97
N GLY A 2 -40.23 44.19 55.32
CA GLY A 2 -38.97 43.77 56.00
C GLY A 2 -38.60 42.29 55.93
N GLY A 3 -39.59 41.36 55.90
CA GLY A 3 -39.32 39.93 55.85
C GLY A 3 -38.75 39.42 54.52
N LEU A 4 -39.14 40.07 53.39
CA LEU A 4 -38.64 39.72 52.07
C LEU A 4 -37.19 40.20 51.87
N ALA A 5 -36.90 41.41 52.37
CA ALA A 5 -35.54 41.96 52.35
C ALA A 5 -34.57 41.18 53.22
N TYR A 6 -35.02 40.75 54.43
CA TYR A 6 -34.20 39.87 55.29
C TYR A 6 -33.95 38.49 54.68
N ARG A 7 -34.93 37.90 53.99
CA ARG A 7 -34.77 36.62 53.35
C ARG A 7 -33.88 36.70 52.11
N LEU A 8 -33.95 37.79 51.33
CA LEU A 8 -33.03 38.07 50.23
C LEU A 8 -31.60 38.33 50.73
N LEU A 9 -31.44 39.06 51.86
CA LEU A 9 -30.15 39.31 52.45
C LEU A 9 -29.55 38.04 53.06
N SER A 10 -30.35 37.18 53.72
CA SER A 10 -29.90 35.89 54.27
C SER A 10 -29.52 34.90 53.20
N LEU A 11 -30.22 34.88 52.05
CA LEU A 11 -29.83 34.08 50.89
C LEU A 11 -28.54 34.60 50.22
N HIS A 12 -28.30 35.93 50.25
CA HIS A 12 -27.07 36.50 49.70
C HIS A 12 -25.86 36.34 50.58
N LEU A 13 -26.04 36.41 51.91
CA LEU A 13 -24.97 36.27 52.91
C LEU A 13 -24.75 34.83 53.37
N GLY A 14 -25.72 33.96 53.18
CA GLY A 14 -25.69 32.57 53.62
C GLY A 14 -25.15 31.55 52.58
N ILE A 15 -24.75 32.00 51.37
CA ILE A 15 -24.12 31.11 50.38
C ILE A 15 -22.69 30.79 50.86
N SER A 16 -22.48 29.58 51.37
CA SER A 16 -21.17 29.10 51.81
C SER A 16 -20.17 29.09 50.63
N ALA A 17 -18.87 29.16 50.93
CA ALA A 17 -17.84 29.03 49.90
C ALA A 17 -18.02 27.70 49.11
N THR A 18 -18.44 26.66 49.81
CA THR A 18 -18.77 25.33 49.23
C THR A 18 -19.95 25.38 48.29
N ASP A 19 -21.00 26.17 48.57
CA ASP A 19 -22.15 26.31 47.66
C ASP A 19 -21.80 27.16 46.43
N ARG A 20 -20.95 28.19 46.59
CA ARG A 20 -20.42 28.96 45.44
C ARG A 20 -19.56 28.09 44.52
N ASP A 21 -18.70 27.28 45.08
CA ASP A 21 -17.88 26.34 44.29
C ASP A 21 -18.72 25.25 43.64
N HIS A 22 -19.78 24.81 44.33
CA HIS A 22 -20.72 23.84 43.77
C HIS A 22 -21.52 24.43 42.57
N VAL A 23 -22.06 25.61 42.72
CA VAL A 23 -22.76 26.36 41.66
C VAL A 23 -21.79 26.74 40.52
N ALA A 24 -20.55 27.09 40.82
CA ALA A 24 -19.54 27.36 39.82
C ALA A 24 -19.21 26.11 39.00
N ARG A 25 -19.09 24.93 39.63
CA ARG A 25 -18.88 23.65 38.94
C ARG A 25 -20.05 23.22 38.07
N ILE A 26 -21.30 23.37 38.54
CA ILE A 26 -22.50 23.04 37.77
C ILE A 26 -22.69 23.96 36.54
N ARG A 27 -22.15 25.17 36.58
CA ARG A 27 -22.25 26.16 35.49
C ARG A 27 -21.08 26.08 34.52
N ARG A 28 -20.03 25.32 34.79
CA ARG A 28 -18.95 25.10 33.85
C ARG A 28 -19.34 24.02 32.83
N VAL A 29 -19.19 24.33 31.59
CA VAL A 29 -19.40 23.41 30.46
C VAL A 29 -18.12 23.33 29.67
N GLU A 30 -17.60 22.12 29.53
CA GLU A 30 -16.49 21.80 28.65
C GLU A 30 -17.06 21.36 27.31
N ARG A 31 -16.61 21.97 26.24
CA ARG A 31 -16.96 21.62 24.88
C ARG A 31 -15.68 21.32 24.11
N LEU A 32 -15.49 20.07 23.70
CA LEU A 32 -14.44 19.68 22.78
C LEU A 32 -14.79 20.19 21.38
N LEU A 33 -13.88 20.97 20.81
CA LEU A 33 -13.93 21.34 19.40
C LEU A 33 -13.30 20.23 18.60
N ARG A 34 -14.02 19.74 17.59
CA ARG A 34 -13.52 18.64 16.77
C ARG A 34 -12.41 19.13 15.86
N GLU A 35 -11.38 18.30 15.79
CA GLU A 35 -10.31 18.41 14.82
C GLU A 35 -10.77 17.87 13.46
N ARG A 36 -10.14 18.35 12.39
CA ARG A 36 -10.24 17.77 11.06
C ARG A 36 -8.99 16.95 10.79
N ARG A 37 -9.17 15.81 10.15
CA ARG A 37 -8.06 15.01 9.67
C ARG A 37 -7.44 15.63 8.42
N GLY A 38 -6.13 15.58 8.28
CA GLY A 38 -5.42 16.03 7.08
C GLY A 38 -5.83 15.25 5.83
N ARG A 39 -5.62 15.86 4.69
CA ARG A 39 -5.91 15.26 3.38
C ARG A 39 -4.77 14.35 2.93
N ILE A 40 -5.08 13.43 2.02
CA ILE A 40 -4.08 12.63 1.32
C ILE A 40 -4.14 13.00 -0.15
N TYR A 41 -2.98 13.31 -0.73
CA TYR A 41 -2.79 13.70 -2.12
C TYR A 41 -1.90 12.69 -2.84
N ASP A 42 -2.10 12.54 -4.14
CA ASP A 42 -1.19 11.79 -5.00
C ASP A 42 0.11 12.56 -5.29
N GLY A 43 1.03 11.92 -6.02
CA GLY A 43 2.32 12.48 -6.42
C GLY A 43 2.33 13.14 -7.79
N SER A 44 1.18 13.28 -8.46
CA SER A 44 1.09 13.93 -9.77
C SER A 44 1.29 15.44 -9.67
N ARG A 45 1.52 16.09 -10.82
CA ARG A 45 1.69 17.55 -10.88
C ARG A 45 0.47 18.31 -10.34
N ASP A 46 -0.73 17.76 -10.53
CA ASP A 46 -1.99 18.40 -10.18
C ASP A 46 -2.41 18.12 -8.73
N ALA A 47 -1.67 17.24 -8.03
CA ALA A 47 -1.89 16.88 -6.62
C ALA A 47 -3.37 16.54 -6.31
N ASN A 48 -3.87 15.45 -6.90
CA ASN A 48 -5.26 15.03 -6.75
C ASN A 48 -5.55 14.54 -5.32
N ILE A 49 -6.74 14.87 -4.83
CA ILE A 49 -7.18 14.47 -3.48
C ILE A 49 -7.63 13.00 -3.51
N LEU A 50 -6.97 12.18 -2.71
CA LEU A 50 -7.28 10.76 -2.54
C LEU A 50 -8.13 10.46 -1.30
N ALA A 51 -8.04 11.32 -0.26
CA ALA A 51 -8.83 11.21 0.95
C ALA A 51 -9.03 12.58 1.60
N LEU A 52 -10.27 12.88 2.05
CA LEU A 52 -10.62 14.11 2.75
C LEU A 52 -11.75 13.86 3.75
N ASP A 53 -11.95 14.82 4.65
CA ASP A 53 -13.10 14.82 5.55
C ASP A 53 -14.23 15.66 4.96
N LEU A 54 -15.43 15.09 4.91
CA LEU A 54 -16.68 15.80 4.63
C LEU A 54 -17.31 16.25 5.94
N GLU A 55 -17.89 17.45 5.95
CA GLU A 55 -18.75 17.90 7.02
C GLU A 55 -20.10 17.20 6.88
N VAL A 56 -20.55 16.60 7.96
CA VAL A 56 -21.80 15.85 8.02
C VAL A 56 -22.45 16.10 9.38
N LYS A 57 -23.67 15.62 9.57
CA LYS A 57 -24.36 15.73 10.86
C LYS A 57 -24.82 14.36 11.35
N ASP A 58 -24.66 14.13 12.65
CA ASP A 58 -25.29 13.01 13.34
C ASP A 58 -26.66 13.46 13.89
N VAL A 59 -27.68 12.63 13.74
CA VAL A 59 -28.98 12.83 14.37
C VAL A 59 -28.93 12.22 15.77
N ILE A 60 -29.13 13.08 16.75
CA ILE A 60 -29.13 12.73 18.17
C ILE A 60 -30.53 12.91 18.72
N ALA A 61 -30.99 11.95 19.48
CA ALA A 61 -32.27 11.99 20.19
C ALA A 61 -32.09 12.01 21.70
N ASP A 62 -33.01 12.65 22.38
CA ASP A 62 -33.33 12.41 23.78
C ASP A 62 -34.60 11.55 23.86
N PRO A 63 -34.46 10.22 24.00
CA PRO A 63 -35.62 9.30 24.05
C PRO A 63 -36.63 9.64 25.15
N SER A 64 -36.19 10.19 26.27
CA SER A 64 -37.05 10.54 27.38
C SER A 64 -38.03 11.67 27.02
N ILE A 65 -37.64 12.60 26.14
CA ILE A 65 -38.49 13.69 25.65
C ILE A 65 -39.51 13.16 24.66
N LEU A 66 -39.10 12.28 23.73
CA LEU A 66 -39.99 11.68 22.73
C LEU A 66 -41.07 10.82 23.39
N LEU A 67 -40.68 10.01 24.39
CA LEU A 67 -41.61 9.20 25.18
C LEU A 67 -42.60 10.06 25.98
N ALA A 68 -42.11 11.12 26.63
CA ALA A 68 -42.94 12.02 27.43
C ALA A 68 -43.97 12.79 26.57
N ASN A 69 -43.67 13.05 25.31
CA ASN A 69 -44.54 13.73 24.36
C ASN A 69 -45.41 12.79 23.53
N ASN A 70 -45.24 11.47 23.65
CA ASN A 70 -45.89 10.46 22.83
C ASN A 70 -45.55 10.61 21.32
N GLU A 71 -44.33 11.08 21.00
CA GLU A 71 -43.85 11.36 19.64
C GLU A 71 -42.91 10.27 19.10
N LEU A 72 -42.72 9.12 19.81
CA LEU A 72 -41.73 8.10 19.48
C LEU A 72 -42.00 7.45 18.11
N GLU A 73 -43.23 7.02 17.85
CA GLU A 73 -43.63 6.37 16.59
C GLU A 73 -43.53 7.34 15.42
N LEU A 74 -44.05 8.56 15.59
CA LEU A 74 -43.96 9.63 14.57
C LEU A 74 -42.51 9.99 14.23
N ALA A 75 -41.65 10.12 15.25
CA ALA A 75 -40.25 10.41 15.06
C ALA A 75 -39.55 9.23 14.33
N THR A 76 -39.90 8.00 14.62
CA THR A 76 -39.37 6.81 13.94
C THR A 76 -39.70 6.82 12.46
N GLU A 77 -40.97 6.97 12.10
CA GLU A 77 -41.42 7.01 10.71
C GLU A 77 -40.75 8.14 9.91
N GLN A 78 -40.82 9.37 10.42
CA GLN A 78 -40.31 10.53 9.73
C GLN A 78 -38.78 10.51 9.58
N ILE A 79 -38.05 10.08 10.61
CA ILE A 79 -36.58 9.97 10.53
C ILE A 79 -36.18 8.85 9.58
N ALA A 80 -36.89 7.71 9.62
CA ALA A 80 -36.63 6.58 8.71
C ALA A 80 -36.83 6.98 7.25
N GLU A 81 -37.91 7.70 6.94
CA GLU A 81 -38.19 8.21 5.59
C GLU A 81 -37.11 9.15 5.08
N VAL A 82 -36.74 10.19 5.86
CA VAL A 82 -35.72 11.18 5.46
C VAL A 82 -34.32 10.56 5.38
N ALA A 83 -33.99 9.65 6.31
CA ALA A 83 -32.69 9.00 6.36
C ALA A 83 -32.55 7.83 5.36
N GLY A 84 -33.66 7.33 4.81
CA GLY A 84 -33.66 6.11 3.99
C GLY A 84 -33.27 4.85 4.78
N LEU A 85 -33.64 4.78 6.06
CA LEU A 85 -33.34 3.68 6.98
C LEU A 85 -34.57 2.83 7.26
N ASP A 86 -34.34 1.61 7.75
CA ASP A 86 -35.41 0.74 8.24
C ASP A 86 -35.98 1.32 9.54
N GLU A 87 -37.33 1.39 9.63
CA GLU A 87 -38.02 1.86 10.83
C GLU A 87 -37.66 1.06 12.09
N ALA A 88 -37.43 -0.26 11.95
CA ALA A 88 -37.02 -1.10 13.06
C ALA A 88 -35.64 -0.72 13.60
N GLU A 89 -34.72 -0.28 12.74
CA GLU A 89 -33.40 0.21 13.13
C GLU A 89 -33.51 1.54 13.88
N VAL A 90 -34.28 2.49 13.36
CA VAL A 90 -34.54 3.80 13.97
C VAL A 90 -35.24 3.62 15.31
N MET A 91 -36.32 2.77 15.37
CA MET A 91 -37.03 2.46 16.60
C MET A 91 -36.10 1.84 17.65
N GLY A 92 -35.22 0.90 17.26
CA GLY A 92 -34.25 0.27 18.16
C GLY A 92 -33.24 1.25 18.76
N ALA A 93 -32.95 2.38 18.05
CA ALA A 93 -32.13 3.45 18.57
C ALA A 93 -32.90 4.39 19.51
N LEU A 94 -34.18 4.62 19.24
CA LEU A 94 -35.04 5.55 19.98
C LEU A 94 -35.72 4.92 21.21
N ASP A 95 -36.13 3.66 21.13
CA ASP A 95 -36.83 2.95 22.25
C ASP A 95 -35.80 2.54 23.32
N ARG A 96 -35.33 3.53 24.06
CA ARG A 96 -34.36 3.32 25.18
C ARG A 96 -34.83 4.10 26.42
N PRO A 97 -35.76 3.52 27.18
CA PRO A 97 -36.32 4.15 28.37
C PRO A 97 -35.22 4.59 29.36
N GLY A 98 -35.35 5.81 29.88
CA GLY A 98 -34.41 6.37 30.86
C GLY A 98 -33.10 6.92 30.30
N ARG A 99 -32.82 6.78 29.00
CA ARG A 99 -31.67 7.44 28.36
C ARG A 99 -32.05 8.81 27.82
N ARG A 100 -31.16 9.78 28.03
CA ARG A 100 -31.27 11.14 27.49
C ARG A 100 -30.38 11.39 26.28
N TYR A 101 -29.73 10.34 25.77
CA TYR A 101 -28.87 10.42 24.62
C TYR A 101 -28.94 9.12 23.84
N ALA A 102 -29.32 9.22 22.58
CA ALA A 102 -29.24 8.15 21.61
C ALA A 102 -28.78 8.75 20.28
N ARG A 103 -27.85 8.09 19.59
CA ARG A 103 -27.47 8.42 18.23
C ARG A 103 -28.35 7.60 17.30
N VAL A 104 -29.21 8.27 16.54
CA VAL A 104 -30.19 7.64 15.65
C VAL A 104 -29.59 7.39 14.28
N CYS A 105 -29.02 8.43 13.67
CA CYS A 105 -28.39 8.34 12.37
C CYS A 105 -27.00 8.96 12.40
N ARG A 106 -26.13 8.45 11.54
CA ARG A 106 -24.76 8.97 11.36
C ARG A 106 -24.60 9.55 9.98
N ASN A 107 -23.70 10.53 9.86
CA ASN A 107 -23.18 11.01 8.59
C ASN A 107 -24.23 11.55 7.61
N MET A 108 -25.27 12.21 8.11
CA MET A 108 -26.30 12.85 7.30
C MET A 108 -25.72 14.01 6.50
N GLN A 109 -26.04 14.09 5.23
CA GLN A 109 -25.67 15.22 4.37
C GLN A 109 -26.53 16.45 4.70
N ASP A 110 -26.12 17.62 4.19
CA ASP A 110 -26.80 18.87 4.54
C ASP A 110 -28.29 18.88 4.18
N GLU A 111 -28.68 18.41 2.99
CA GLU A 111 -30.09 18.33 2.56
C GLU A 111 -30.94 17.47 3.50
N GLN A 112 -30.44 16.28 3.85
CA GLN A 112 -31.13 15.39 4.79
C GLN A 112 -31.18 15.99 6.20
N SER A 113 -30.12 16.66 6.61
CA SER A 113 -30.03 17.32 7.92
C SER A 113 -31.00 18.48 8.04
N GLU A 114 -31.19 19.25 6.97
CA GLU A 114 -32.21 20.32 6.91
C GLU A 114 -33.61 19.72 6.96
N ALA A 115 -33.87 18.68 6.20
CA ALA A 115 -35.15 17.99 6.26
C ALA A 115 -35.48 17.47 7.68
N ILE A 116 -34.51 16.86 8.38
CA ILE A 116 -34.69 16.43 9.79
C ILE A 116 -34.96 17.64 10.71
N ARG A 117 -34.30 18.77 10.49
CA ARG A 117 -34.52 20.00 11.28
C ARG A 117 -35.92 20.53 11.08
N ASP A 118 -36.43 20.53 9.84
CA ASP A 118 -37.74 21.06 9.45
C ASP A 118 -38.90 20.21 10.00
N LEU A 119 -38.67 18.95 10.38
CA LEU A 119 -39.64 18.12 11.09
C LEU A 119 -40.05 18.74 12.45
N GLY A 120 -39.21 19.56 13.05
CA GLY A 120 -39.49 20.24 14.30
C GLY A 120 -39.71 19.36 15.52
N LEU A 121 -39.26 18.12 15.47
CA LEU A 121 -39.44 17.10 16.51
C LEU A 121 -38.74 17.48 17.82
N ARG A 122 -39.48 17.52 18.91
CA ARG A 122 -38.92 17.80 20.23
C ARG A 122 -38.04 16.63 20.69
N GLY A 123 -36.84 16.94 21.15
CA GLY A 123 -35.89 15.91 21.60
C GLY A 123 -34.99 15.37 20.48
N ILE A 124 -35.15 15.82 19.24
CA ILE A 124 -34.22 15.55 18.15
C ILE A 124 -33.29 16.76 17.99
N SER A 125 -31.99 16.50 17.81
CA SER A 125 -30.96 17.52 17.58
C SER A 125 -29.94 17.02 16.59
N LEU A 126 -29.33 17.94 15.85
CA LEU A 126 -28.26 17.68 14.92
C LEU A 126 -26.92 18.03 15.58
N ARG A 127 -25.96 17.14 15.46
CA ARG A 127 -24.61 17.33 15.96
C ARG A 127 -23.64 17.29 14.80
N ASP A 128 -22.79 18.34 14.69
CA ASP A 128 -21.73 18.35 13.69
C ASP A 128 -20.82 17.14 13.84
N ALA A 129 -20.50 16.51 12.72
CA ALA A 129 -19.66 15.35 12.61
C ALA A 129 -18.76 15.47 11.37
N THR A 130 -17.75 14.65 11.27
CA THR A 130 -16.91 14.52 10.08
C THR A 130 -16.97 13.07 9.62
N LYS A 131 -17.06 12.87 8.29
CA LYS A 131 -16.98 11.57 7.65
C LYS A 131 -15.75 11.57 6.76
N ARG A 132 -14.87 10.59 6.95
CA ARG A 132 -13.77 10.36 6.01
C ARG A 132 -14.34 9.89 4.69
N TYR A 133 -13.90 10.48 3.60
CA TYR A 133 -14.40 10.20 2.26
C TYR A 133 -13.24 9.98 1.30
N TYR A 134 -13.39 8.97 0.47
CA TYR A 134 -12.42 8.55 -0.53
C TYR A 134 -13.07 8.70 -1.91
N PRO A 135 -12.77 9.79 -2.66
CA PRO A 135 -13.49 10.14 -3.89
C PRO A 135 -13.45 9.07 -4.98
N HIS A 136 -12.42 8.23 -4.94
CA HIS A 136 -12.17 7.23 -5.97
C HIS A 136 -12.50 5.78 -5.55
N ASN A 137 -13.26 5.60 -4.46
CA ASN A 137 -13.77 4.31 -3.96
C ASN A 137 -12.66 3.25 -3.79
N SER A 138 -12.50 2.33 -4.76
CA SER A 138 -11.54 1.22 -4.69
C SER A 138 -10.14 1.56 -5.21
N PHE A 139 -9.97 2.73 -5.83
CA PHE A 139 -8.69 3.13 -6.41
C PHE A 139 -7.63 3.36 -5.33
N MET A 140 -6.44 2.79 -5.50
CA MET A 140 -5.35 2.82 -4.51
C MET A 140 -5.72 2.27 -3.11
N CYS A 141 -6.79 1.49 -2.98
CA CYS A 141 -7.36 1.11 -1.67
C CYS A 141 -6.35 0.50 -0.71
N HIS A 142 -5.46 -0.38 -1.18
CA HIS A 142 -4.46 -1.02 -0.34
C HIS A 142 -3.32 -0.09 0.12
N VAL A 143 -3.12 1.02 -0.59
CA VAL A 143 -2.10 2.02 -0.22
C VAL A 143 -2.69 3.08 0.69
N ILE A 144 -3.84 3.66 0.32
CA ILE A 144 -4.51 4.69 1.12
C ILE A 144 -4.93 4.10 2.46
N GLY A 145 -5.62 2.95 2.44
CA GLY A 145 -6.20 2.34 3.63
C GLY A 145 -7.46 3.07 4.10
N PHE A 146 -7.97 2.70 5.28
CA PHE A 146 -9.24 3.19 5.82
C PHE A 146 -9.12 3.55 7.30
N LEU A 147 -10.13 4.26 7.80
CA LEU A 147 -10.32 4.52 9.23
C LEU A 147 -11.25 3.45 9.84
N ASN A 148 -10.89 2.95 11.01
CA ASN A 148 -11.80 2.08 11.79
C ASN A 148 -12.99 2.88 12.37
N GLY A 149 -13.91 2.19 13.01
CA GLY A 149 -15.11 2.81 13.61
C GLY A 149 -14.84 3.87 14.70
N GLU A 150 -13.61 3.94 15.20
CA GLU A 150 -13.15 4.93 16.19
C GLU A 150 -12.47 6.15 15.56
N GLY A 151 -12.34 6.18 14.22
CA GLY A 151 -11.65 7.26 13.49
C GLY A 151 -10.12 7.18 13.56
N VAL A 152 -9.58 5.99 13.86
CA VAL A 152 -8.14 5.71 13.86
C VAL A 152 -7.78 4.95 12.57
N GLY A 153 -6.62 5.24 12.01
CA GLY A 153 -6.15 4.54 10.80
C GLY A 153 -6.06 3.02 11.01
N GLY A 154 -6.78 2.27 10.19
CA GLY A 154 -6.87 0.80 10.26
C GLY A 154 -5.87 0.08 9.34
N SER A 155 -5.51 0.70 8.21
CA SER A 155 -4.55 0.15 7.25
C SER A 155 -3.90 1.25 6.42
N GLY A 156 -2.93 0.89 5.58
CA GLY A 156 -2.30 1.78 4.60
C GLY A 156 -1.70 3.07 5.17
N VAL A 157 -1.72 4.13 4.38
CA VAL A 157 -1.26 5.48 4.76
C VAL A 157 -2.06 6.02 5.94
N GLU A 158 -3.38 5.75 5.98
CA GLU A 158 -4.24 6.16 7.09
C GLU A 158 -3.71 5.63 8.44
N GLN A 159 -3.20 4.40 8.47
CA GLN A 159 -2.59 3.81 9.67
C GLN A 159 -1.14 4.29 9.87
N GLY A 160 -0.30 4.19 8.83
CA GLY A 160 1.13 4.51 8.92
C GLY A 160 1.38 5.98 9.29
N MET A 161 0.56 6.88 8.76
CA MET A 161 0.67 8.33 8.97
C MET A 161 -0.40 8.87 9.93
N ASN A 162 -1.05 7.99 10.71
CA ASN A 162 -2.13 8.41 11.61
C ASN A 162 -1.72 9.52 12.58
N GLY A 163 -0.48 9.51 13.08
CA GLY A 163 0.03 10.53 13.99
C GLY A 163 0.13 11.94 13.38
N PHE A 164 0.33 12.03 12.06
CA PHE A 164 0.35 13.30 11.33
C PHE A 164 -1.04 13.69 10.84
N LEU A 165 -1.77 12.72 10.27
CA LEU A 165 -3.11 12.95 9.73
C LEU A 165 -4.12 13.37 10.79
N ARG A 166 -4.07 12.78 11.99
CA ARG A 166 -4.96 13.14 13.08
C ARG A 166 -4.68 14.56 13.56
N GLY A 167 -5.71 15.37 13.61
CA GLY A 167 -5.64 16.70 14.23
C GLY A 167 -5.57 16.63 15.76
N CYS A 168 -5.53 17.78 16.37
CA CYS A 168 -5.67 17.91 17.82
C CYS A 168 -7.01 18.57 18.14
N PRO A 169 -7.85 17.95 19.00
CA PRO A 169 -9.12 18.57 19.40
C PRO A 169 -8.85 19.86 20.15
N GLY A 170 -9.72 20.83 19.94
CA GLY A 170 -9.74 22.05 20.73
C GLY A 170 -10.60 21.89 21.99
N LEU A 171 -10.49 22.81 22.92
CA LEU A 171 -11.24 22.82 24.18
C LEU A 171 -11.78 24.22 24.44
N VAL A 172 -13.09 24.32 24.55
CA VAL A 172 -13.73 25.53 25.10
C VAL A 172 -14.29 25.17 26.48
N GLU A 173 -13.76 25.82 27.50
CA GLU A 173 -14.33 25.78 28.84
C GLU A 173 -15.03 27.13 29.09
N SER A 174 -16.35 27.09 29.23
CA SER A 174 -17.16 28.29 29.42
C SER A 174 -18.13 28.16 30.59
N VAL A 175 -18.63 29.31 31.05
CA VAL A 175 -19.68 29.37 32.06
C VAL A 175 -21.02 29.59 31.36
N VAL A 176 -22.04 28.82 31.76
CA VAL A 176 -23.40 28.96 31.24
C VAL A 176 -24.34 29.66 32.23
N ASP A 177 -25.35 30.34 31.69
CA ASP A 177 -26.43 30.92 32.49
C ASP A 177 -27.39 29.85 33.00
N GLY A 178 -28.41 30.26 33.78
CA GLY A 178 -29.47 29.36 34.29
C GLY A 178 -30.33 28.70 33.20
N ARG A 179 -30.26 29.16 31.95
CA ARG A 179 -30.90 28.58 30.76
C ARG A 179 -29.92 27.79 29.89
N ARG A 180 -28.73 27.51 30.39
CA ARG A 180 -27.63 26.80 29.72
C ARG A 180 -27.08 27.50 28.46
N ARG A 181 -27.22 28.82 28.35
CA ARG A 181 -26.61 29.62 27.28
C ARG A 181 -25.23 30.04 27.71
N GLU A 182 -24.27 29.94 26.80
CA GLU A 182 -22.87 30.30 27.03
C GLU A 182 -22.72 31.79 27.31
N LEU A 183 -21.93 32.12 28.31
CA LEU A 183 -21.52 33.48 28.62
C LEU A 183 -20.14 33.72 28.02
N TYR A 184 -20.06 34.24 26.81
CA TYR A 184 -18.83 34.39 26.02
C TYR A 184 -17.74 35.21 26.73
N ASP A 185 -18.13 36.18 27.53
CA ASP A 185 -17.23 36.99 28.35
C ASP A 185 -16.62 36.26 29.55
N ARG A 186 -17.07 35.04 29.80
CA ARG A 186 -16.61 34.18 30.91
C ARG A 186 -16.02 32.85 30.45
N ARG A 187 -15.44 32.83 29.25
CA ARG A 187 -14.63 31.69 28.83
C ARG A 187 -13.40 31.57 29.72
N VAL A 188 -13.17 30.36 30.25
CA VAL A 188 -12.03 30.03 31.11
C VAL A 188 -10.87 29.55 30.26
N GLN A 189 -11.18 28.71 29.24
CA GLN A 189 -10.24 28.28 28.22
C GLN A 189 -10.87 28.35 26.83
N ASP A 190 -10.05 28.71 25.85
CA ASP A 190 -10.42 28.72 24.43
C ASP A 190 -9.21 28.25 23.63
N ILE A 191 -9.09 26.92 23.48
CA ILE A 191 -8.03 26.29 22.71
C ILE A 191 -8.63 25.87 21.37
N PRO A 192 -8.22 26.48 20.25
CA PRO A 192 -8.74 26.09 18.94
C PRO A 192 -8.33 24.67 18.56
N ALA A 193 -9.22 23.96 17.87
CA ALA A 193 -8.87 22.69 17.24
C ALA A 193 -7.81 22.93 16.15
N LYS A 194 -6.85 21.99 16.06
CA LYS A 194 -5.84 22.00 14.99
C LYS A 194 -6.15 20.91 14.00
N THR A 195 -6.21 21.26 12.72
CA THR A 195 -6.31 20.29 11.62
C THR A 195 -5.04 19.47 11.52
N GLY A 196 -5.16 18.19 11.19
CA GLY A 196 -4.03 17.33 10.93
C GLY A 196 -3.22 17.77 9.71
N ALA A 197 -2.02 17.22 9.58
CA ALA A 197 -1.14 17.52 8.46
C ALA A 197 -1.59 16.76 7.20
N ASP A 198 -1.43 17.39 6.05
CA ASP A 198 -1.68 16.79 4.74
C ASP A 198 -0.51 15.90 4.34
N ILE A 199 -0.81 14.78 3.70
CA ILE A 199 0.17 13.80 3.19
C ILE A 199 0.17 13.86 1.67
N CYS A 200 1.34 14.11 1.07
CA CYS A 200 1.56 13.97 -0.36
C CYS A 200 2.31 12.65 -0.60
N LEU A 201 1.80 11.82 -1.48
CA LEU A 201 2.41 10.53 -1.84
C LEU A 201 3.41 10.70 -2.98
N THR A 202 4.16 9.64 -3.29
CA THR A 202 4.96 9.49 -4.51
C THR A 202 4.17 8.82 -5.63
N LEU A 203 3.06 8.14 -5.28
CA LEU A 203 2.21 7.46 -6.24
C LEU A 203 1.54 8.46 -7.18
N ASP A 204 1.70 8.22 -8.48
CA ASP A 204 1.09 9.02 -9.53
C ASP A 204 -0.24 8.37 -9.97
N GLN A 205 -1.33 9.14 -9.94
CA GLN A 205 -2.66 8.65 -10.26
C GLN A 205 -2.74 8.04 -11.66
N ASN A 206 -2.05 8.60 -12.64
CA ASN A 206 -2.11 8.10 -14.01
C ASN A 206 -1.37 6.75 -14.13
N VAL A 207 -0.18 6.65 -13.55
CA VAL A 207 0.59 5.38 -13.55
C VAL A 207 -0.13 4.31 -12.74
N GLN A 208 -0.74 4.69 -11.63
CA GLN A 208 -1.57 3.78 -10.84
C GLN A 208 -2.78 3.26 -11.64
N TYR A 209 -3.45 4.14 -12.38
CA TYR A 209 -4.57 3.74 -13.25
C TYR A 209 -4.13 2.74 -14.33
N MET A 210 -2.98 2.98 -14.98
CA MET A 210 -2.39 2.04 -15.94
C MET A 210 -2.13 0.68 -15.30
N ALA A 211 -1.59 0.69 -14.08
CA ALA A 211 -1.27 -0.50 -13.31
C ALA A 211 -2.53 -1.29 -12.92
N GLU A 212 -3.55 -0.62 -12.39
CA GLU A 212 -4.81 -1.25 -11.97
C GLU A 212 -5.57 -1.84 -13.15
N ARG A 213 -5.70 -1.08 -14.26
CA ARG A 213 -6.32 -1.58 -15.50
C ARG A 213 -5.61 -2.82 -16.04
N ALA A 214 -4.28 -2.82 -16.05
CA ALA A 214 -3.52 -3.99 -16.51
C ALA A 214 -3.75 -5.21 -15.62
N LEU A 215 -3.92 -5.01 -14.30
CA LEU A 215 -4.29 -6.10 -13.40
C LEU A 215 -5.71 -6.62 -13.64
N ASP A 216 -6.67 -5.73 -13.88
CA ASP A 216 -8.05 -6.12 -14.19
C ASP A 216 -8.11 -6.99 -15.46
N GLU A 217 -7.37 -6.61 -16.51
CA GLU A 217 -7.23 -7.42 -17.72
C GLU A 217 -6.60 -8.80 -17.46
N VAL A 218 -5.60 -8.86 -16.56
CA VAL A 218 -4.96 -10.13 -16.16
C VAL A 218 -5.94 -11.01 -15.39
N MET A 219 -6.68 -10.43 -14.43
CA MET A 219 -7.67 -11.16 -13.63
C MET A 219 -8.76 -11.75 -14.52
N GLU A 220 -9.32 -10.94 -15.42
CA GLU A 220 -10.37 -11.38 -16.35
C GLU A 220 -9.87 -12.46 -17.32
N ARG A 221 -8.70 -12.25 -17.93
CA ARG A 221 -8.16 -13.17 -18.96
C ARG A 221 -7.72 -14.51 -18.39
N HIS A 222 -7.21 -14.53 -17.17
CA HIS A 222 -6.58 -15.70 -16.59
C HIS A 222 -7.32 -16.28 -15.38
N GLY A 223 -8.46 -15.75 -14.98
CA GLY A 223 -9.24 -16.25 -13.85
C GLY A 223 -8.39 -16.43 -12.59
N ALA A 224 -7.43 -15.54 -12.37
CA ALA A 224 -6.45 -15.65 -11.30
C ALA A 224 -7.10 -15.44 -9.92
N LYS A 225 -6.56 -16.06 -8.88
CA LYS A 225 -6.99 -15.84 -7.49
C LYS A 225 -6.59 -14.46 -6.99
N GLY A 226 -5.48 -13.91 -7.51
CA GLY A 226 -5.04 -12.56 -7.19
C GLY A 226 -3.93 -12.11 -8.14
N ALA A 227 -3.74 -10.80 -8.24
CA ALA A 227 -2.64 -10.21 -9.00
C ALA A 227 -2.19 -8.90 -8.35
N TRP A 228 -0.91 -8.58 -8.45
CA TRP A 228 -0.37 -7.33 -7.93
C TRP A 228 0.80 -6.83 -8.75
N VAL A 229 0.99 -5.52 -8.70
CA VAL A 229 2.02 -4.81 -9.43
C VAL A 229 2.63 -3.71 -8.56
N ILE A 230 3.92 -3.48 -8.74
CA ILE A 230 4.63 -2.34 -8.18
C ILE A 230 5.44 -1.71 -9.31
N VAL A 231 5.44 -0.39 -9.37
CA VAL A 231 6.30 0.43 -10.24
C VAL A 231 7.16 1.31 -9.34
N GLU A 232 8.49 1.20 -9.50
CA GLU A 232 9.49 1.88 -8.68
C GLU A 232 10.44 2.70 -9.58
N ARG A 233 10.80 3.90 -9.17
CA ARG A 233 11.89 4.67 -9.78
C ARG A 233 13.23 4.09 -9.32
N VAL A 234 13.98 3.57 -10.27
CA VAL A 234 15.22 2.80 -10.02
C VAL A 234 16.25 3.58 -9.20
N ARG A 235 16.42 4.87 -9.46
CA ARG A 235 17.47 5.67 -8.83
C ARG A 235 17.12 6.21 -7.45
N THR A 236 15.83 6.37 -7.18
CA THR A 236 15.37 7.05 -5.96
C THR A 236 14.70 6.12 -4.96
N GLY A 237 14.13 4.99 -5.42
CA GLY A 237 13.30 4.10 -4.62
C GLY A 237 11.87 4.61 -4.42
N GLU A 238 11.46 5.67 -5.14
CA GLU A 238 10.07 6.15 -5.14
C GLU A 238 9.15 5.09 -5.74
N ILE A 239 8.11 4.74 -5.01
CA ILE A 239 7.04 3.89 -5.54
C ILE A 239 6.03 4.80 -6.24
N VAL A 240 5.94 4.69 -7.56
CA VAL A 240 5.03 5.52 -8.36
C VAL A 240 3.69 4.85 -8.65
N ALA A 241 3.60 3.53 -8.46
CA ALA A 241 2.34 2.80 -8.44
C ALA A 241 2.47 1.50 -7.61
N MET A 242 1.42 1.14 -6.90
CA MET A 242 1.30 -0.11 -6.16
C MET A 242 -0.16 -0.54 -6.13
N ALA A 243 -0.50 -1.62 -6.82
CA ALA A 243 -1.86 -2.13 -6.91
C ALA A 243 -1.93 -3.62 -6.60
N SER A 244 -3.05 -4.04 -6.03
CA SER A 244 -3.39 -5.44 -5.75
C SER A 244 -4.81 -5.75 -6.19
N ARG A 245 -5.08 -7.02 -6.53
CA ARG A 245 -6.41 -7.57 -6.78
C ARG A 245 -6.59 -8.85 -5.96
N PRO A 246 -7.82 -9.12 -5.46
CA PRO A 246 -9.00 -8.26 -5.54
C PRO A 246 -8.84 -6.93 -4.79
N SER A 247 -9.65 -5.92 -5.16
CA SER A 247 -9.74 -4.61 -4.50
C SER A 247 -11.02 -4.51 -3.67
N TYR A 248 -11.13 -3.48 -2.85
CA TYR A 248 -12.31 -3.21 -2.02
C TYR A 248 -12.66 -1.72 -2.04
N ASP A 249 -13.92 -1.37 -1.73
CA ASP A 249 -14.34 0.02 -1.60
C ASP A 249 -13.90 0.58 -0.24
N LEU A 250 -13.11 1.67 -0.28
CA LEU A 250 -12.64 2.37 0.93
C LEU A 250 -13.77 2.97 1.75
N ASN A 251 -14.88 3.37 1.10
CA ASN A 251 -16.04 3.93 1.77
C ASN A 251 -16.93 2.86 2.40
N ASP A 252 -16.78 1.58 2.01
CA ASP A 252 -17.51 0.40 2.53
C ASP A 252 -16.58 -0.78 2.85
N PHE A 253 -15.44 -0.50 3.46
CA PHE A 253 -14.43 -1.51 3.80
C PHE A 253 -14.96 -2.61 4.74
N GLY A 254 -16.05 -2.36 5.45
CA GLY A 254 -16.68 -3.33 6.35
C GLY A 254 -17.28 -4.55 5.64
N ALA A 255 -17.62 -4.43 4.36
CA ALA A 255 -18.10 -5.52 3.53
C ALA A 255 -16.97 -6.40 2.97
N ALA A 256 -15.72 -5.92 3.01
CA ALA A 256 -14.57 -6.60 2.42
C ALA A 256 -14.07 -7.77 3.29
N SER A 257 -13.70 -8.87 2.65
CA SER A 257 -13.02 -10.00 3.28
C SER A 257 -11.58 -9.67 3.67
N GLN A 258 -10.98 -10.46 4.57
CA GLN A 258 -9.57 -10.32 4.95
C GLN A 258 -8.61 -10.49 3.75
N GLU A 259 -8.99 -11.30 2.78
CA GLU A 259 -8.18 -11.48 1.56
C GLU A 259 -8.22 -10.25 0.65
N GLU A 260 -9.33 -9.54 0.58
CA GLU A 260 -9.47 -8.29 -0.17
C GLU A 260 -8.75 -7.13 0.51
N LEU A 261 -8.72 -7.09 1.84
CA LEU A 261 -8.02 -6.05 2.61
C LEU A 261 -6.48 -6.18 2.54
N LEU A 262 -5.97 -7.35 2.15
CA LEU A 262 -4.53 -7.61 2.14
C LEU A 262 -3.81 -6.86 1.02
N ASN A 263 -2.88 -5.99 1.35
CA ASN A 263 -1.92 -5.45 0.37
C ASN A 263 -0.92 -6.54 -0.03
N ARG A 264 -1.24 -7.27 -1.11
CA ARG A 264 -0.44 -8.41 -1.57
C ARG A 264 0.96 -8.01 -2.02
N ALA A 265 1.16 -6.77 -2.42
CA ALA A 265 2.45 -6.28 -2.92
C ALA A 265 3.56 -6.32 -1.85
N ILE A 266 3.19 -6.10 -0.57
CA ILE A 266 4.12 -6.07 0.56
C ILE A 266 3.80 -7.12 1.64
N GLY A 267 2.56 -7.61 1.71
CA GLY A 267 2.09 -8.54 2.74
C GLY A 267 2.00 -10.01 2.30
N PHE A 268 2.05 -10.29 0.99
CA PHE A 268 2.01 -11.66 0.49
C PHE A 268 3.41 -12.19 0.21
N VAL A 269 3.77 -13.33 0.82
CA VAL A 269 5.07 -13.99 0.61
C VAL A 269 4.92 -15.20 -0.28
N TYR A 270 5.83 -15.36 -1.24
CA TYR A 270 5.84 -16.47 -2.19
C TYR A 270 7.27 -16.91 -2.53
N GLU A 271 7.45 -18.11 -3.01
CA GLU A 271 8.73 -18.55 -3.55
C GLU A 271 8.97 -17.85 -4.90
N PRO A 272 10.07 -17.08 -5.08
CA PRO A 272 10.29 -16.29 -6.29
C PRO A 272 10.58 -17.13 -7.54
N GLY A 273 10.94 -18.38 -7.36
CA GLY A 273 11.33 -19.25 -8.46
C GLY A 273 12.44 -18.62 -9.30
N SER A 274 12.32 -18.71 -10.61
CA SER A 274 13.36 -18.28 -11.55
C SER A 274 13.74 -16.80 -11.51
N THR A 275 12.98 -15.92 -10.85
CA THR A 275 13.39 -14.52 -10.69
C THR A 275 14.61 -14.39 -9.76
N MET A 276 14.75 -15.28 -8.78
CA MET A 276 15.90 -15.36 -7.88
C MET A 276 17.23 -15.58 -8.62
N LYS A 277 17.21 -16.23 -9.78
CA LYS A 277 18.41 -16.52 -10.57
C LYS A 277 19.19 -15.27 -10.95
N ALA A 278 18.52 -14.14 -11.14
CA ALA A 278 19.17 -12.87 -11.40
C ALA A 278 20.14 -12.48 -10.28
N LEU A 279 19.70 -12.63 -9.02
CA LEU A 279 20.51 -12.31 -7.84
C LEU A 279 21.63 -13.33 -7.63
N SER A 280 21.33 -14.61 -7.79
CA SER A 280 22.27 -15.70 -7.61
C SER A 280 23.42 -15.67 -8.63
N ILE A 281 23.10 -15.38 -9.89
CA ILE A 281 24.11 -15.25 -10.96
C ILE A 281 24.91 -13.98 -10.76
N ALA A 282 24.27 -12.85 -10.37
CA ALA A 282 24.98 -11.62 -10.03
C ALA A 282 26.02 -11.84 -8.91
N ALA A 283 25.67 -12.62 -7.89
CA ALA A 283 26.60 -12.98 -6.81
C ALA A 283 27.79 -13.80 -7.34
N ALA A 284 27.54 -14.81 -8.18
CA ALA A 284 28.59 -15.65 -8.76
C ALA A 284 29.55 -14.85 -9.66
N LEU A 285 29.02 -13.92 -10.48
CA LEU A 285 29.81 -13.03 -11.31
C LEU A 285 30.63 -12.05 -10.45
N ASN A 286 30.03 -11.49 -9.39
CA ASN A 286 30.70 -10.54 -8.51
C ASN A 286 31.88 -11.16 -7.73
N GLU A 287 31.78 -12.44 -7.37
CA GLU A 287 32.86 -13.23 -6.75
C GLU A 287 33.80 -13.86 -7.79
N ARG A 288 33.61 -13.57 -9.08
CA ARG A 288 34.43 -14.12 -10.19
C ARG A 288 34.45 -15.66 -10.26
N ILE A 289 33.39 -16.30 -9.77
CA ILE A 289 33.20 -17.77 -9.91
C ILE A 289 33.02 -18.15 -11.37
N ALA A 290 32.46 -17.26 -12.17
CA ALA A 290 32.28 -17.38 -13.60
C ALA A 290 32.30 -16.00 -14.25
N GLU A 291 32.51 -15.98 -15.56
CA GLU A 291 32.35 -14.82 -16.42
C GLU A 291 31.14 -15.02 -17.35
N ARG A 292 30.74 -13.99 -18.04
CA ARG A 292 29.61 -13.95 -18.97
C ARG A 292 29.62 -15.12 -19.98
N ASP A 293 30.80 -15.43 -20.51
CA ASP A 293 31.01 -16.40 -21.57
C ASP A 293 31.50 -17.77 -21.04
N THR A 294 31.60 -17.93 -19.71
CA THR A 294 31.93 -19.24 -19.08
C THR A 294 30.87 -20.25 -19.45
N ILE A 295 31.33 -21.42 -19.95
CA ILE A 295 30.47 -22.51 -20.40
C ILE A 295 30.30 -23.53 -19.28
N LEU A 296 29.04 -23.88 -18.96
CA LEU A 296 28.68 -24.93 -18.02
C LEU A 296 27.91 -26.04 -18.75
N ASN A 297 28.18 -27.29 -18.34
CA ASN A 297 27.37 -28.43 -18.76
C ASN A 297 26.08 -28.48 -17.97
N CYS A 298 24.92 -28.43 -18.65
CA CYS A 298 23.58 -28.50 -18.04
C CYS A 298 23.00 -29.91 -18.08
N GLU A 299 23.85 -30.96 -18.26
CA GLU A 299 23.56 -32.38 -18.10
C GLU A 299 22.34 -32.84 -18.92
N ASP A 300 22.18 -32.33 -20.12
CA ASP A 300 21.06 -32.60 -21.02
C ASP A 300 19.70 -32.53 -20.33
N GLY A 301 19.59 -31.59 -19.38
CA GLY A 301 18.35 -31.22 -18.66
C GLY A 301 18.06 -32.05 -17.40
N ALA A 302 18.94 -32.91 -16.93
CA ALA A 302 18.73 -33.69 -15.70
C ALA A 302 20.03 -33.90 -14.91
N TRP A 303 20.20 -33.22 -13.80
CA TRP A 303 21.38 -33.28 -12.94
C TRP A 303 21.09 -33.97 -11.61
N LEU A 304 21.78 -35.10 -11.34
CA LEU A 304 21.75 -35.75 -10.03
C LEU A 304 22.68 -35.01 -9.05
N HIS A 305 22.14 -34.33 -8.09
CA HIS A 305 22.90 -33.61 -7.06
C HIS A 305 22.45 -34.04 -5.67
N GLN A 306 23.38 -34.54 -4.86
CA GLN A 306 23.13 -34.96 -3.46
C GLN A 306 21.91 -35.91 -3.31
N GLY A 307 21.78 -36.90 -4.24
CA GLY A 307 20.69 -37.88 -4.24
C GLY A 307 19.33 -37.39 -4.72
N LYS A 308 19.24 -36.12 -5.20
CA LYS A 308 18.01 -35.54 -5.77
C LYS A 308 18.27 -35.08 -7.20
N VAL A 309 17.32 -35.35 -8.10
CA VAL A 309 17.41 -34.90 -9.49
C VAL A 309 16.88 -33.47 -9.59
N LEU A 310 17.68 -32.56 -10.14
CA LEU A 310 17.27 -31.24 -10.59
C LEU A 310 17.07 -31.30 -12.11
N ARG A 311 15.96 -30.71 -12.59
CA ARG A 311 15.62 -30.71 -14.01
C ARG A 311 15.52 -29.27 -14.56
N ASP A 312 15.96 -29.10 -15.80
CA ASP A 312 15.64 -27.95 -16.63
C ASP A 312 14.28 -28.16 -17.31
N TYR A 313 13.68 -27.07 -17.76
CA TYR A 313 12.43 -27.12 -18.52
C TYR A 313 12.60 -27.74 -19.90
N HIS A 314 13.77 -27.52 -20.50
CA HIS A 314 14.22 -28.17 -21.75
C HIS A 314 15.55 -28.88 -21.54
N PRO A 315 15.86 -29.93 -22.32
CA PRO A 315 17.15 -30.59 -22.26
C PRO A 315 18.24 -29.68 -22.88
N TYR A 316 19.03 -29.07 -22.01
CA TYR A 316 20.19 -28.27 -22.44
C TYR A 316 21.48 -29.04 -22.14
N GLY A 317 22.38 -29.09 -23.13
CA GLY A 317 23.74 -29.60 -22.96
C GLY A 317 24.65 -28.51 -22.36
N ARG A 318 25.56 -27.94 -23.15
CA ARG A 318 26.48 -26.88 -22.71
C ARG A 318 25.90 -25.48 -23.00
N LEU A 319 25.85 -24.62 -21.98
CA LEU A 319 25.38 -23.26 -22.09
C LEU A 319 26.42 -22.29 -21.54
N THR A 320 26.54 -21.12 -22.14
CA THR A 320 27.24 -19.98 -21.54
C THR A 320 26.41 -19.40 -20.37
N VAL A 321 27.04 -18.68 -19.43
CA VAL A 321 26.30 -17.97 -18.37
C VAL A 321 25.25 -17.02 -18.99
N ALA A 322 25.55 -16.39 -20.10
CA ALA A 322 24.61 -15.56 -20.84
C ALA A 322 23.38 -16.36 -21.31
N ASP A 323 23.57 -17.56 -21.81
CA ASP A 323 22.47 -18.42 -22.25
C ASP A 323 21.72 -19.06 -21.07
N ILE A 324 22.42 -19.33 -19.95
CA ILE A 324 21.77 -19.76 -18.68
C ILE A 324 20.75 -18.69 -18.21
N VAL A 325 21.09 -17.40 -18.26
CA VAL A 325 20.17 -16.30 -17.92
C VAL A 325 19.03 -16.26 -18.94
N LYS A 326 19.35 -16.24 -20.25
CA LYS A 326 18.39 -16.13 -21.36
C LYS A 326 17.38 -17.27 -21.38
N LYS A 327 17.86 -18.51 -21.22
CA LYS A 327 17.05 -19.75 -21.24
C LYS A 327 16.49 -20.10 -19.86
N SER A 328 16.93 -19.41 -18.81
CA SER A 328 16.53 -19.69 -17.43
C SER A 328 16.85 -21.11 -16.96
N SER A 329 18.05 -21.65 -17.29
CA SER A 329 18.47 -22.99 -16.86
C SER A 329 18.54 -23.08 -15.33
N ASN A 330 17.86 -24.08 -14.76
CA ASN A 330 17.92 -24.42 -13.34
C ASN A 330 19.29 -25.01 -12.99
N ILE A 331 19.75 -25.95 -13.84
CA ILE A 331 20.98 -26.70 -13.61
C ILE A 331 22.19 -25.80 -13.69
N GLY A 332 22.26 -24.96 -14.73
CA GLY A 332 23.35 -23.99 -14.89
C GLY A 332 23.45 -23.02 -13.71
N THR A 333 22.32 -22.47 -13.27
CA THR A 333 22.29 -21.58 -12.10
C THR A 333 22.66 -22.34 -10.82
N ALA A 334 22.11 -23.53 -10.60
CA ALA A 334 22.39 -24.32 -9.40
C ALA A 334 23.88 -24.70 -9.30
N LYS A 335 24.54 -25.00 -10.41
CA LYS A 335 25.98 -25.25 -10.43
C LYS A 335 26.79 -24.03 -10.03
N LEU A 336 26.41 -22.82 -10.53
CA LEU A 336 27.03 -21.56 -10.12
C LEU A 336 26.87 -21.31 -8.62
N THR A 337 25.68 -21.52 -8.07
CA THR A 337 25.43 -21.29 -6.64
C THR A 337 26.12 -22.31 -5.74
N VAL A 338 26.22 -23.58 -6.17
CA VAL A 338 27.00 -24.58 -5.46
C VAL A 338 28.48 -24.23 -5.44
N SER A 339 29.03 -23.73 -6.57
CA SER A 339 30.41 -23.26 -6.66
C SER A 339 30.65 -21.97 -5.82
N LEU A 340 29.67 -21.11 -5.72
CA LEU A 340 29.70 -19.92 -4.86
C LEU A 340 29.73 -20.30 -3.37
N GLY A 341 28.99 -21.35 -3.01
CA GLY A 341 28.85 -21.82 -1.64
C GLY A 341 27.74 -21.13 -0.84
N ALA A 342 27.22 -21.86 0.14
CA ALA A 342 26.03 -21.46 0.91
C ALA A 342 26.20 -20.15 1.68
N GLN A 343 27.37 -19.95 2.30
CA GLN A 343 27.66 -18.74 3.09
C GLN A 343 27.62 -17.48 2.21
N LYS A 344 28.34 -17.50 1.09
CA LYS A 344 28.37 -16.38 0.15
C LYS A 344 27.02 -16.13 -0.47
N LEU A 345 26.29 -17.17 -0.90
CA LEU A 345 24.93 -17.01 -1.44
C LEU A 345 24.03 -16.31 -0.42
N SER A 346 24.05 -16.74 0.85
CA SER A 346 23.25 -16.13 1.91
C SER A 346 23.62 -14.65 2.15
N GLU A 347 24.92 -14.34 2.17
CA GLU A 347 25.41 -12.96 2.32
C GLU A 347 24.92 -12.03 1.19
N TYR A 348 25.01 -12.50 -0.08
CA TYR A 348 24.53 -11.71 -1.22
C TYR A 348 23.01 -11.52 -1.21
N LEU A 349 22.24 -12.57 -0.93
CA LEU A 349 20.80 -12.46 -0.81
C LEU A 349 20.40 -11.45 0.27
N THR A 350 21.09 -11.47 1.43
CA THR A 350 20.88 -10.48 2.49
C THR A 350 21.27 -9.08 2.05
N ARG A 351 22.38 -8.89 1.32
CA ARG A 351 22.78 -7.57 0.76
C ARG A 351 21.73 -7.04 -0.23
N PHE A 352 21.06 -7.90 -0.97
CA PHE A 352 19.93 -7.55 -1.83
C PHE A 352 18.62 -7.30 -1.08
N GLY A 353 18.59 -7.46 0.26
CA GLY A 353 17.42 -7.22 1.11
C GLY A 353 16.50 -8.43 1.27
N ILE A 354 16.86 -9.60 0.74
CA ILE A 354 16.05 -10.82 0.88
C ILE A 354 16.05 -11.30 2.34
N GLY A 355 14.87 -11.60 2.88
CA GLY A 355 14.68 -12.06 4.25
C GLY A 355 14.65 -10.93 5.30
N SER A 356 14.52 -9.67 4.86
CA SER A 356 14.41 -8.50 5.73
C SER A 356 13.36 -7.54 5.17
N LYS A 357 12.67 -6.79 6.03
CA LYS A 357 11.78 -5.70 5.60
C LYS A 357 12.58 -4.66 4.82
N THR A 358 12.01 -4.13 3.73
CA THR A 358 12.62 -3.06 2.93
C THR A 358 12.62 -1.74 3.68
N GLY A 359 11.70 -1.60 4.64
CA GLY A 359 11.49 -0.41 5.43
C GLY A 359 10.69 0.67 4.70
N ILE A 360 9.81 0.26 3.79
CA ILE A 360 8.81 1.14 3.19
C ILE A 360 7.94 1.76 4.29
N ASP A 361 7.48 2.97 4.08
CA ASP A 361 6.66 3.73 5.02
C ASP A 361 5.16 3.32 5.00
N LEU A 362 4.91 2.02 4.80
CA LEU A 362 3.59 1.39 4.89
C LEU A 362 3.57 0.32 5.98
N PRO A 363 2.48 0.20 6.75
CA PRO A 363 2.28 -0.92 7.65
C PRO A 363 1.97 -2.21 6.89
N GLY A 364 2.13 -3.36 7.57
CA GLY A 364 1.78 -4.66 6.99
C GLY A 364 2.84 -5.26 6.07
N GLU A 365 4.06 -4.68 6.02
CA GLU A 365 5.17 -5.28 5.28
C GLU A 365 5.66 -6.57 5.94
N GLU A 366 5.77 -7.64 5.14
CA GLU A 366 6.35 -8.93 5.53
C GLU A 366 7.86 -9.00 5.19
N GLN A 367 8.61 -9.69 6.04
CA GLN A 367 10.06 -9.80 5.86
C GLN A 367 10.50 -10.92 4.90
N GLY A 368 9.57 -11.77 4.43
CA GLY A 368 9.93 -12.98 3.70
C GLY A 368 10.61 -14.03 4.58
N ILE A 369 11.11 -15.10 3.97
CA ILE A 369 11.75 -16.22 4.69
C ILE A 369 13.09 -16.56 4.02
N LEU A 370 14.19 -16.24 4.67
CA LEU A 370 15.53 -16.72 4.34
C LEU A 370 16.13 -17.36 5.60
N HIS A 371 16.14 -18.69 5.65
CA HIS A 371 16.69 -19.39 6.80
C HIS A 371 18.21 -19.19 6.92
N PRO A 372 18.76 -19.10 8.14
CA PRO A 372 20.20 -19.01 8.35
C PRO A 372 20.90 -20.28 7.83
N VAL A 373 22.12 -20.13 7.30
CA VAL A 373 22.88 -21.20 6.64
C VAL A 373 23.01 -22.49 7.48
N ARG A 374 23.07 -22.39 8.82
CA ARG A 374 23.10 -23.55 9.72
C ARG A 374 21.87 -24.48 9.62
N ARG A 375 20.75 -23.97 9.07
CA ARG A 375 19.53 -24.77 8.81
C ARG A 375 19.47 -25.30 7.38
N TRP A 376 20.45 -24.97 6.54
CA TRP A 376 20.45 -25.43 5.16
C TRP A 376 20.87 -26.90 5.08
N SER A 377 20.15 -27.64 4.28
CA SER A 377 20.51 -29.01 3.92
C SER A 377 21.55 -29.01 2.79
N ARG A 378 22.09 -30.22 2.46
CA ARG A 378 23.06 -30.35 1.37
C ARG A 378 22.58 -29.89 0.01
N ILE A 379 21.25 -29.87 -0.22
CA ILE A 379 20.65 -29.39 -1.49
C ILE A 379 20.21 -27.94 -1.43
N SER A 380 20.13 -27.33 -0.25
CA SER A 380 19.54 -25.97 -0.07
C SER A 380 20.22 -24.92 -0.93
N CYS A 381 21.56 -24.93 -1.04
CA CYS A 381 22.30 -23.98 -1.85
C CYS A 381 21.84 -24.02 -3.32
N SER A 382 21.71 -25.21 -3.91
CA SER A 382 21.25 -25.38 -5.29
C SER A 382 19.77 -25.01 -5.48
N ARG A 383 18.93 -25.16 -4.44
CA ARG A 383 17.49 -24.85 -4.50
C ARG A 383 17.19 -23.39 -4.26
N ILE A 384 17.81 -22.80 -3.24
CA ILE A 384 17.65 -21.36 -2.94
C ILE A 384 18.15 -20.51 -4.11
N GLY A 385 19.26 -20.92 -4.75
CA GLY A 385 19.78 -20.22 -5.92
C GLY A 385 18.83 -20.16 -7.12
N ILE A 386 17.87 -21.06 -7.20
CA ILE A 386 16.82 -21.04 -8.24
C ILE A 386 15.45 -20.58 -7.70
N GLY A 387 15.41 -20.11 -6.45
CA GLY A 387 14.23 -19.52 -5.82
C GLY A 387 13.27 -20.52 -5.19
N GLN A 388 13.75 -21.68 -4.74
CA GLN A 388 13.00 -22.67 -3.96
C GLN A 388 13.56 -22.76 -2.53
N GLY A 389 12.69 -22.91 -1.53
CA GLY A 389 13.09 -22.91 -0.11
C GLY A 389 13.48 -21.53 0.44
N VAL A 390 13.06 -20.48 -0.24
CA VAL A 390 13.14 -19.07 0.16
C VAL A 390 11.83 -18.39 -0.23
N SER A 391 11.29 -17.53 0.63
CA SER A 391 10.07 -16.77 0.31
C SER A 391 10.34 -15.27 0.38
N VAL A 392 9.75 -14.51 -0.54
CA VAL A 392 9.95 -13.07 -0.70
C VAL A 392 8.61 -12.37 -0.87
N THR A 393 8.57 -11.07 -0.60
CA THR A 393 7.50 -10.20 -1.09
C THR A 393 7.83 -9.71 -2.51
N ALA A 394 6.82 -9.22 -3.23
CA ALA A 394 7.05 -8.62 -4.54
C ALA A 394 7.96 -7.39 -4.44
N LEU A 395 7.78 -6.58 -3.41
CA LEU A 395 8.61 -5.40 -3.17
C LEU A 395 10.09 -5.77 -2.95
N GLN A 396 10.38 -6.80 -2.17
CA GLN A 396 11.76 -7.28 -1.99
C GLN A 396 12.39 -7.71 -3.32
N MET A 397 11.62 -8.44 -4.13
CA MET A 397 12.14 -8.93 -5.42
C MET A 397 12.37 -7.80 -6.42
N LEU A 398 11.45 -6.83 -6.47
CA LEU A 398 11.59 -5.63 -7.31
C LEU A 398 12.80 -4.81 -6.90
N ASN A 399 12.87 -4.43 -5.62
CA ASN A 399 13.95 -3.59 -5.08
C ASN A 399 15.34 -4.24 -5.28
N ALA A 400 15.43 -5.57 -5.11
CA ALA A 400 16.66 -6.31 -5.40
C ALA A 400 17.05 -6.27 -6.88
N LEU A 401 16.08 -6.29 -7.80
CA LEU A 401 16.36 -6.15 -9.23
C LEU A 401 16.66 -4.69 -9.60
N CYS A 402 15.98 -3.71 -8.99
CA CYS A 402 16.31 -2.29 -9.10
C CYS A 402 17.74 -2.00 -8.62
N ALA A 403 18.25 -2.70 -7.62
CA ALA A 403 19.65 -2.58 -7.23
C ALA A 403 20.62 -2.99 -8.36
N ILE A 404 20.30 -4.04 -9.14
CA ILE A 404 21.09 -4.38 -10.35
C ILE A 404 20.98 -3.27 -11.39
N ALA A 405 19.80 -2.71 -11.59
CA ALA A 405 19.56 -1.58 -12.49
C ALA A 405 20.30 -0.31 -12.04
N ASN A 406 20.43 -0.07 -10.74
CA ASN A 406 21.04 1.08 -10.08
C ASN A 406 22.52 0.82 -9.70
N ASP A 407 23.32 0.29 -10.63
CA ASP A 407 24.76 0.06 -10.47
C ASP A 407 25.17 -0.69 -9.18
N GLY A 408 24.29 -1.56 -8.70
CA GLY A 408 24.46 -2.41 -7.52
C GLY A 408 24.05 -1.76 -6.19
N VAL A 409 23.52 -0.56 -6.21
CA VAL A 409 23.09 0.19 -5.02
C VAL A 409 21.62 -0.13 -4.69
N VAL A 410 21.36 -0.59 -3.48
CA VAL A 410 20.03 -0.84 -2.94
C VAL A 410 19.48 0.45 -2.36
N MET A 411 18.32 0.89 -2.85
CA MET A 411 17.60 2.05 -2.31
C MET A 411 16.54 1.59 -1.31
N ARG A 412 16.21 2.45 -0.34
CA ARG A 412 15.04 2.25 0.50
C ARG A 412 13.80 2.70 -0.26
N PRO A 413 12.80 1.83 -0.50
CA PRO A 413 11.57 2.25 -1.13
C PRO A 413 10.73 3.13 -0.19
N TYR A 414 10.01 4.11 -0.75
CA TYR A 414 9.13 4.99 0.01
C TYR A 414 7.93 5.46 -0.82
N ILE A 415 6.85 5.84 -0.13
CA ILE A 415 5.60 6.31 -0.73
C ILE A 415 5.18 7.69 -0.26
N VAL A 416 5.73 8.20 0.84
CA VAL A 416 5.42 9.55 1.35
C VAL A 416 6.47 10.53 0.84
N SER A 417 6.04 11.45 -0.04
CA SER A 417 6.93 12.50 -0.56
C SER A 417 7.03 13.69 0.39
N ARG A 418 5.91 14.11 0.99
CA ARG A 418 5.88 15.23 1.94
C ARG A 418 4.74 15.09 2.95
N VAL A 419 4.99 15.64 4.14
CA VAL A 419 3.97 15.88 5.17
C VAL A 419 3.94 17.39 5.42
N VAL A 420 2.78 18.02 5.22
CA VAL A 420 2.64 19.48 5.30
C VAL A 420 1.59 19.82 6.35
N SER A 421 1.94 20.66 7.34
CA SER A 421 0.98 21.10 8.35
C SER A 421 -0.11 21.99 7.74
N SER A 422 -1.21 22.17 8.45
CA SER A 422 -2.29 23.08 8.06
C SER A 422 -1.82 24.53 7.84
N ASP A 423 -0.69 24.92 8.43
CA ASP A 423 -0.05 26.24 8.30
C ASP A 423 0.92 26.31 7.11
N GLY A 424 1.03 25.24 6.31
CA GLY A 424 1.91 25.17 5.15
C GLY A 424 3.39 24.81 5.46
N VAL A 425 3.71 24.46 6.71
CA VAL A 425 5.07 24.07 7.10
C VAL A 425 5.31 22.62 6.73
N VAL A 426 6.43 22.34 6.04
CA VAL A 426 6.86 20.98 5.73
C VAL A 426 7.39 20.32 7.00
N LEU A 427 6.69 19.31 7.52
CA LEU A 427 7.05 18.56 8.72
C LEU A 427 7.96 17.38 8.40
N HIS A 428 7.81 16.80 7.23
CA HIS A 428 8.62 15.69 6.74
C HIS A 428 8.76 15.78 5.22
N GLU A 429 9.92 15.42 4.71
CA GLU A 429 10.20 15.31 3.28
C GLU A 429 10.86 13.97 3.01
N GLY A 430 10.22 13.16 2.17
CA GLY A 430 10.76 11.91 1.65
C GLY A 430 11.97 12.21 0.75
N ARG A 431 13.07 11.50 0.99
CA ARG A 431 14.29 11.66 0.21
C ARG A 431 14.87 10.31 -0.15
N PRO A 432 15.45 10.17 -1.35
CA PRO A 432 16.17 8.97 -1.72
C PRO A 432 17.21 8.59 -0.64
N LYS A 433 17.16 7.33 -0.21
CA LYS A 433 18.08 6.83 0.82
C LYS A 433 18.74 5.53 0.34
N GLU A 434 20.05 5.56 0.22
CA GLU A 434 20.84 4.35 -0.01
C GLU A 434 20.86 3.49 1.25
N VAL A 435 20.59 2.18 1.08
CA VAL A 435 20.70 1.17 2.14
C VAL A 435 22.10 0.56 2.14
N GLY A 436 22.65 0.32 0.95
CA GLY A 436 23.97 -0.25 0.78
C GLY A 436 24.21 -0.69 -0.66
N ARG A 437 25.35 -1.34 -0.88
CA ARG A 437 25.75 -1.88 -2.18
C ARG A 437 25.75 -3.41 -2.14
N ALA A 438 24.95 -4.03 -2.98
CA ALA A 438 24.86 -5.50 -3.07
C ALA A 438 25.97 -6.10 -3.96
N ILE A 439 26.23 -5.45 -5.09
CA ILE A 439 27.25 -5.87 -6.10
C ILE A 439 28.01 -4.65 -6.64
N SER A 440 29.12 -4.89 -7.31
CA SER A 440 29.90 -3.84 -7.99
C SER A 440 29.13 -3.28 -9.19
N SER A 441 29.43 -2.02 -9.57
CA SER A 441 28.86 -1.40 -10.77
C SER A 441 29.23 -2.15 -12.05
N GLN A 442 30.42 -2.73 -12.10
CA GLN A 442 30.86 -3.59 -13.22
C GLN A 442 29.96 -4.82 -13.35
N THR A 443 29.71 -5.54 -12.25
CA THR A 443 28.82 -6.71 -12.25
C THR A 443 27.38 -6.30 -12.60
N ALA A 444 26.90 -5.18 -12.07
CA ALA A 444 25.58 -4.65 -12.38
C ALA A 444 25.45 -4.37 -13.90
N SER A 445 26.44 -3.75 -14.53
CA SER A 445 26.47 -3.50 -15.97
C SER A 445 26.41 -4.78 -16.79
N ILE A 446 27.19 -5.81 -16.40
CA ILE A 446 27.12 -7.13 -17.05
C ILE A 446 25.71 -7.72 -16.88
N MET A 447 25.16 -7.70 -15.67
CA MET A 447 23.84 -8.24 -15.42
C MET A 447 22.73 -7.54 -16.20
N ARG A 448 22.77 -6.21 -16.37
CA ARG A 448 21.81 -5.49 -17.24
C ARG A 448 21.82 -6.06 -18.66
N GLN A 449 23.02 -6.26 -19.24
CA GLN A 449 23.17 -6.85 -20.57
C GLN A 449 22.65 -8.31 -20.63
N LEU A 450 22.90 -9.12 -19.60
CA LEU A 450 22.42 -10.50 -19.56
C LEU A 450 20.90 -10.58 -19.41
N LEU A 451 20.31 -9.71 -18.59
CA LEU A 451 18.87 -9.66 -18.35
C LEU A 451 18.10 -9.10 -19.56
N SER A 452 18.70 -8.23 -20.40
CA SER A 452 18.06 -7.77 -21.63
C SER A 452 17.89 -8.91 -22.64
N ARG A 453 18.78 -9.90 -22.64
CA ARG A 453 18.65 -11.08 -23.52
C ARG A 453 17.42 -11.93 -23.23
N VAL A 454 16.84 -11.83 -22.04
CA VAL A 454 15.61 -12.58 -21.66
C VAL A 454 14.41 -12.16 -22.50
N THR A 455 14.37 -10.92 -22.95
CA THR A 455 13.28 -10.38 -23.80
C THR A 455 13.56 -10.52 -25.30
N GLU A 456 14.79 -10.88 -25.70
CA GLU A 456 15.13 -11.14 -27.11
C GLU A 456 14.47 -12.41 -27.66
N ALA A 457 14.58 -12.59 -28.98
CA ALA A 457 14.12 -13.82 -29.63
C ALA A 457 14.76 -15.07 -29.01
N GLY A 458 13.94 -16.05 -28.66
CA GLY A 458 14.35 -17.27 -28.00
C GLY A 458 14.64 -17.14 -26.50
N GLY A 459 14.39 -15.96 -25.89
CA GLY A 459 14.34 -15.76 -24.44
C GLY A 459 12.98 -16.14 -23.85
N THR A 460 12.89 -16.19 -22.51
CA THR A 460 11.65 -16.58 -21.81
C THR A 460 10.65 -15.44 -21.63
N GLY A 461 11.07 -14.18 -21.79
CA GLY A 461 10.27 -12.97 -21.53
C GLY A 461 9.95 -12.14 -22.78
N THR A 462 9.84 -12.76 -23.97
CA THR A 462 9.66 -12.04 -25.24
C THR A 462 8.40 -11.16 -25.28
N ARG A 463 7.37 -11.44 -24.49
CA ARG A 463 6.13 -10.67 -24.37
C ARG A 463 6.26 -9.42 -23.48
N ALA A 464 7.39 -9.26 -22.78
CA ALA A 464 7.68 -8.04 -22.01
C ALA A 464 8.32 -6.93 -22.85
N ARG A 465 8.51 -7.13 -24.15
CA ARG A 465 9.10 -6.12 -25.04
C ARG A 465 8.27 -4.84 -25.07
N VAL A 466 8.96 -3.71 -25.04
CA VAL A 466 8.39 -2.39 -25.25
C VAL A 466 8.95 -1.82 -26.55
N ARG A 467 8.07 -1.28 -27.38
CA ARG A 467 8.48 -0.71 -28.67
C ARG A 467 9.48 0.43 -28.44
N ASN A 468 10.58 0.42 -29.18
CA ASN A 468 11.64 1.43 -29.15
C ASN A 468 12.48 1.49 -27.87
N TYR A 469 12.25 0.60 -26.89
CA TYR A 469 13.04 0.56 -25.67
C TYR A 469 13.61 -0.85 -25.43
N SER A 470 14.84 -0.90 -24.95
CA SER A 470 15.42 -2.13 -24.43
C SER A 470 14.78 -2.45 -23.07
N VAL A 471 14.41 -3.71 -22.86
CA VAL A 471 13.86 -4.20 -21.58
C VAL A 471 14.77 -5.26 -21.01
N ALA A 472 15.18 -5.12 -19.75
CA ALA A 472 15.86 -6.16 -19.00
C ALA A 472 14.95 -6.72 -17.92
N GLY A 473 14.92 -8.04 -17.76
CA GLY A 473 14.06 -8.63 -16.75
C GLY A 473 14.19 -10.14 -16.62
N LYS A 474 13.34 -10.72 -15.81
CA LYS A 474 13.32 -12.16 -15.55
C LYS A 474 11.90 -12.66 -15.32
N THR A 475 11.56 -13.76 -15.96
CA THR A 475 10.33 -14.51 -15.72
C THR A 475 10.45 -15.40 -14.48
N GLY A 476 9.37 -15.51 -13.72
CA GLY A 476 9.17 -16.46 -12.64
C GLY A 476 7.97 -17.36 -12.91
N THR A 477 8.08 -18.60 -12.52
CA THR A 477 6.99 -19.56 -12.47
C THR A 477 7.32 -20.50 -11.32
N ALA A 478 6.64 -20.34 -10.20
CA ALA A 478 6.88 -21.11 -9.00
C ALA A 478 5.63 -21.93 -8.64
N GLN A 479 5.83 -23.21 -8.38
CA GLN A 479 4.77 -24.05 -7.80
C GLN A 479 4.54 -23.63 -6.35
N LYS A 480 3.28 -23.59 -5.92
CA LYS A 480 2.98 -23.32 -4.52
C LYS A 480 3.39 -24.49 -3.63
N PRO A 481 4.06 -24.23 -2.49
CA PRO A 481 4.33 -25.27 -1.51
C PRO A 481 3.02 -25.76 -0.88
N ILE A 482 2.94 -27.07 -0.69
CA ILE A 482 1.88 -27.78 0.02
C ILE A 482 2.51 -28.72 1.03
N ASP A 483 1.73 -29.29 1.94
CA ASP A 483 2.23 -30.28 2.89
C ASP A 483 2.87 -31.46 2.16
N GLY A 484 4.16 -31.67 2.40
CA GLY A 484 4.96 -32.75 1.83
C GLY A 484 5.55 -32.47 0.44
N GLY A 485 5.38 -31.29 -0.16
CA GLY A 485 5.96 -31.00 -1.48
C GLY A 485 5.47 -29.73 -2.16
N TYR A 486 5.23 -29.83 -3.46
CA TYR A 486 4.75 -28.75 -4.30
C TYR A 486 3.45 -29.14 -5.03
N SER A 487 2.54 -28.19 -5.19
CA SER A 487 1.31 -28.37 -5.96
C SER A 487 1.62 -28.63 -7.43
N SER A 488 0.87 -29.52 -8.06
CA SER A 488 0.94 -29.77 -9.50
C SER A 488 0.10 -28.81 -10.34
N SER A 489 -0.82 -28.05 -9.72
CA SER A 489 -1.79 -27.19 -10.40
C SER A 489 -1.78 -25.72 -9.95
N ALA A 490 -1.30 -25.42 -8.73
CA ALA A 490 -1.24 -24.07 -8.20
C ALA A 490 0.16 -23.47 -8.40
N TYR A 491 0.21 -22.36 -9.13
CA TYR A 491 1.43 -21.64 -9.48
C TYR A 491 1.33 -20.17 -9.14
N VAL A 492 2.49 -19.57 -8.87
CA VAL A 492 2.66 -18.10 -8.88
C VAL A 492 3.47 -17.75 -10.13
N ALA A 493 2.84 -16.99 -11.03
CA ALA A 493 3.48 -16.51 -12.24
C ALA A 493 3.97 -15.08 -12.03
N SER A 494 5.19 -14.75 -12.46
CA SER A 494 5.71 -13.39 -12.28
C SER A 494 6.62 -12.96 -13.42
N PHE A 495 6.70 -11.64 -13.61
CA PHE A 495 7.73 -10.99 -14.40
C PHE A 495 8.24 -9.77 -13.63
N VAL A 496 9.55 -9.67 -13.44
CA VAL A 496 10.21 -8.52 -12.85
C VAL A 496 11.26 -8.00 -13.82
N GLY A 497 11.28 -6.69 -14.02
CA GLY A 497 12.20 -6.09 -14.96
C GLY A 497 12.36 -4.58 -14.75
N PHE A 498 13.22 -3.99 -15.56
CA PHE A 498 13.42 -2.53 -15.61
C PHE A 498 13.56 -2.05 -17.05
N VAL A 499 13.25 -0.79 -17.25
CA VAL A 499 13.19 -0.16 -18.57
C VAL A 499 13.55 1.33 -18.47
N PRO A 500 14.33 1.88 -19.45
CA PRO A 500 15.15 1.19 -20.45
C PRO A 500 16.27 0.35 -19.82
N ALA A 501 16.76 -0.70 -20.47
CA ALA A 501 17.80 -1.57 -19.91
C ALA A 501 19.20 -0.91 -19.83
N ASP A 502 19.47 -0.01 -20.76
CA ASP A 502 20.73 0.74 -20.90
C ASP A 502 20.80 1.97 -19.99
N ALA A 503 19.68 2.64 -19.77
CA ALA A 503 19.53 3.78 -18.85
C ALA A 503 18.30 3.57 -17.95
N PRO A 504 18.36 2.69 -16.94
CA PRO A 504 17.19 2.30 -16.15
C PRO A 504 16.54 3.47 -15.42
N GLU A 505 15.23 3.63 -15.67
CA GLU A 505 14.37 4.65 -15.03
C GLU A 505 13.30 4.01 -14.15
N LEU A 506 12.59 2.99 -14.70
CA LEU A 506 11.48 2.33 -14.03
C LEU A 506 11.77 0.85 -13.82
N GLY A 507 11.63 0.38 -12.59
CA GLY A 507 11.52 -1.01 -12.22
C GLY A 507 10.06 -1.40 -12.06
N ILE A 508 9.65 -2.55 -12.60
CA ILE A 508 8.27 -3.03 -12.54
C ILE A 508 8.27 -4.53 -12.21
N ILE A 509 7.40 -4.93 -11.29
CA ILE A 509 7.10 -6.33 -11.04
C ILE A 509 5.60 -6.55 -11.19
N VAL A 510 5.24 -7.62 -11.90
CA VAL A 510 3.86 -8.13 -11.99
C VAL A 510 3.86 -9.57 -11.47
N VAL A 511 2.98 -9.86 -10.53
CA VAL A 511 2.81 -11.19 -9.95
C VAL A 511 1.36 -11.59 -10.05
N VAL A 512 1.11 -12.84 -10.44
CA VAL A 512 -0.24 -13.39 -10.66
C VAL A 512 -0.34 -14.73 -9.92
N ASP A 513 -1.29 -14.83 -9.04
CA ASP A 513 -1.51 -15.99 -8.18
C ASP A 513 -2.56 -16.92 -8.79
N GLU A 514 -2.19 -18.17 -8.95
CA GLU A 514 -3.02 -19.26 -9.49
C GLU A 514 -3.74 -18.92 -10.82
N PRO A 515 -3.03 -18.38 -11.83
CA PRO A 515 -3.64 -18.11 -13.13
C PRO A 515 -4.02 -19.40 -13.87
N GLN A 516 -5.13 -19.36 -14.64
CA GLN A 516 -5.65 -20.46 -15.42
C GLN A 516 -5.97 -20.01 -16.86
N PRO A 517 -5.92 -20.87 -17.88
CA PRO A 517 -5.30 -22.21 -17.89
C PRO A 517 -3.79 -22.17 -18.04
N LEU A 518 -3.20 -21.00 -18.31
CA LEU A 518 -1.76 -20.78 -18.50
C LEU A 518 -1.15 -20.22 -17.22
N HIS A 519 0.03 -20.71 -16.85
CA HIS A 519 0.66 -20.37 -15.56
C HIS A 519 2.12 -19.91 -15.66
N THR A 520 2.65 -19.71 -16.87
CA THR A 520 4.04 -19.25 -17.02
C THR A 520 4.14 -17.72 -16.99
N GLY A 521 5.08 -17.17 -16.22
CA GLY A 521 5.26 -15.73 -16.05
C GLY A 521 5.49 -14.98 -17.36
N GLY A 522 6.17 -15.60 -18.34
CA GLY A 522 6.39 -15.03 -19.67
C GLY A 522 5.11 -14.91 -20.53
N VAL A 523 4.05 -15.64 -20.18
CA VAL A 523 2.76 -15.58 -20.89
C VAL A 523 1.72 -14.76 -20.14
N VAL A 524 1.71 -14.85 -18.81
CA VAL A 524 0.67 -14.25 -17.95
C VAL A 524 1.07 -12.86 -17.47
N ALA A 525 2.27 -12.72 -16.89
CA ALA A 525 2.71 -11.47 -16.26
C ALA A 525 3.47 -10.52 -17.22
N ALA A 526 4.24 -11.06 -18.15
CA ALA A 526 5.06 -10.25 -19.06
C ALA A 526 4.25 -9.30 -19.97
N PRO A 527 3.05 -9.64 -20.50
CA PRO A 527 2.23 -8.70 -21.26
C PRO A 527 1.80 -7.48 -20.44
N ALA A 528 1.34 -7.67 -19.20
CA ALA A 528 0.96 -6.57 -18.31
C ALA A 528 2.15 -5.65 -18.00
N PHE A 529 3.35 -6.23 -17.75
CA PHE A 529 4.57 -5.45 -17.63
C PHE A 529 4.79 -4.58 -18.88
N SER A 530 4.67 -5.14 -20.09
CA SER A 530 4.87 -4.42 -21.37
C SER A 530 3.90 -3.25 -21.51
N THR A 531 2.62 -3.46 -21.19
CA THR A 531 1.58 -2.42 -21.27
C THR A 531 1.91 -1.28 -20.30
N ILE A 532 2.11 -1.58 -19.03
CA ILE A 532 2.42 -0.59 -17.99
C ILE A 532 3.70 0.17 -18.33
N ALA A 533 4.76 -0.53 -18.71
CA ALA A 533 6.04 0.07 -19.08
C ALA A 533 5.92 1.02 -20.27
N SER A 534 5.21 0.60 -21.32
CA SER A 534 5.03 1.42 -22.53
C SER A 534 4.28 2.72 -22.25
N GLU A 535 3.19 2.64 -21.48
CA GLU A 535 2.37 3.79 -21.12
C GLU A 535 3.09 4.72 -20.15
N ALA A 536 3.74 4.17 -19.11
CA ALA A 536 4.47 4.96 -18.12
C ALA A 536 5.69 5.68 -18.72
N LEU A 537 6.43 5.04 -19.63
CA LEU A 537 7.55 5.68 -20.33
C LEU A 537 7.07 6.86 -21.19
N SER A 538 5.93 6.70 -21.87
CA SER A 538 5.32 7.78 -22.65
C SER A 538 4.81 8.90 -21.76
N TYR A 539 4.16 8.57 -20.65
CA TYR A 539 3.63 9.55 -19.69
C TYR A 539 4.72 10.40 -19.03
N PHE A 540 5.84 9.77 -18.67
CA PHE A 540 6.99 10.47 -18.07
C PHE A 540 7.92 11.13 -19.07
N ASP A 541 7.59 11.12 -20.37
CA ASP A 541 8.42 11.68 -21.44
C ASP A 541 9.86 11.13 -21.43
N ILE A 542 10.03 9.84 -21.07
CA ILE A 542 11.35 9.22 -21.04
C ILE A 542 11.85 9.07 -22.49
N PRO A 543 13.02 9.65 -22.82
CA PRO A 543 13.48 9.68 -24.20
C PRO A 543 13.79 8.28 -24.72
N VAL A 544 13.42 8.04 -25.98
CA VAL A 544 13.86 6.83 -26.70
C VAL A 544 15.38 6.90 -26.89
N PRO A 545 16.15 5.89 -26.44
CA PRO A 545 17.58 5.86 -26.67
C PRO A 545 17.88 5.95 -28.17
N ARG A 546 18.74 6.90 -28.58
CA ARG A 546 19.19 6.98 -29.97
C ARG A 546 20.01 5.73 -30.27
N ILE A 547 19.55 4.91 -31.21
CA ILE A 547 20.36 3.85 -31.80
C ILE A 547 21.46 4.60 -32.55
N HIS A 548 22.70 4.56 -32.08
CA HIS A 548 23.84 4.91 -32.88
C HIS A 548 23.99 3.80 -33.93
N ASP A 549 23.26 3.91 -35.02
CA ASP A 549 23.64 3.23 -36.25
C ASP A 549 24.99 3.83 -36.66
N GLY A 550 26.04 3.03 -36.50
CA GLY A 550 27.40 3.38 -36.91
C GLY A 550 27.59 3.46 -38.44
N THR A 551 26.71 4.21 -39.12
CA THR A 551 26.90 4.68 -40.48
C THR A 551 27.24 6.18 -40.43
N GLU A 552 28.49 6.51 -40.10
CA GLU A 552 29.07 7.74 -40.61
C GLU A 552 29.02 7.67 -42.14
N ILE A 553 28.07 8.38 -42.71
CA ILE A 553 28.13 8.72 -44.13
C ILE A 553 29.32 9.69 -44.21
N ALA A 554 30.48 9.19 -44.63
CA ALA A 554 31.58 10.01 -45.06
C ALA A 554 31.09 10.92 -46.18
N SER A 555 30.77 12.17 -45.86
CA SER A 555 30.59 13.22 -46.86
C SER A 555 31.95 13.56 -47.43
N THR A 556 32.31 12.96 -48.55
CA THR A 556 33.36 13.44 -49.44
C THR A 556 32.91 14.75 -50.05
N HIS A 557 33.64 15.82 -49.76
CA HIS A 557 33.79 16.99 -50.61
C HIS A 557 35.16 16.97 -51.26
#